data_2b863c2887ec7b546e559feacf84e4fa
#
_entry.id   2b863c2887ec7b546e559feacf84e4fa
#
_cell.length_a   1.000
_cell.length_b   1.000
_cell.length_c   1.000
_cell.angle_alpha   90.00
_cell.angle_beta   90.00
_cell.angle_gamma   90.00
#
_symmetry.space_group_name_H-M   'P 1'
#
loop_
_entity.id
_entity.type
_entity.pdbx_description
1 polymer ?
#
loop_
_entity_poly.entity_id
_entity_poly.type
_entity_poly.pdbx_seq_one_letter_code
_entity_poly.pdbx_strand_id
1 'polypeptide(L)' 'MAIAEGDRFKDKLTGQSFIVKKIMDRTIILEAEDTPNRFCLSDGIVELFFDRTENKKSVN' A
#
# COMPACT_ATOMS: atom_id res chain seq x y z
N MET A 1 10.98 5.47 4.31
CA MET A 1 9.79 5.06 5.05
C MET A 1 9.63 3.57 4.98
N ALA A 2 9.33 2.94 6.07
CA ALA A 2 9.19 1.50 6.09
C ALA A 2 7.75 1.10 5.76
N ILE A 3 7.60 0.17 4.84
CA ILE A 3 6.30 -0.34 4.44
C ILE A 3 6.24 -1.79 4.88
N ALA A 4 5.15 -2.19 5.49
CA ALA A 4 4.98 -3.54 6.00
C ALA A 4 3.70 -4.17 5.48
N GLU A 5 3.66 -5.49 5.45
CA GLU A 5 2.46 -6.21 5.06
C GLU A 5 1.33 -5.83 6.00
N GLY A 6 0.17 -5.61 5.43
CA GLY A 6 -0.99 -5.19 6.19
C GLY A 6 -1.18 -3.69 6.27
N ASP A 7 -0.17 -2.92 5.85
CA ASP A 7 -0.32 -1.47 5.82
C ASP A 7 -1.35 -1.09 4.76
N ARG A 8 -2.00 0.04 4.97
CA ARG A 8 -3.00 0.53 4.03
C ARG A 8 -2.59 1.85 3.44
N PHE A 9 -2.84 1.98 2.17
CA PHE A 9 -2.49 3.17 1.41
C PHE A 9 -3.67 3.63 0.57
N LYS A 10 -3.67 4.90 0.24
CA LYS A 10 -4.70 5.48 -0.60
C LYS A 10 -4.03 6.14 -1.79
N ASP A 11 -4.54 5.85 -2.99
CA ASP A 11 -4.03 6.46 -4.20
C ASP A 11 -4.34 7.96 -4.17
N LYS A 12 -3.33 8.78 -4.33
CA LYS A 12 -3.50 10.24 -4.26
C LYS A 12 -4.38 10.77 -5.36
N LEU A 13 -4.40 10.10 -6.50
CA LEU A 13 -5.18 10.57 -7.65
C LEU A 13 -6.63 10.11 -7.61
N THR A 14 -6.86 8.87 -7.26
CA THR A 14 -8.20 8.32 -7.35
C THR A 14 -8.90 8.19 -6.01
N GLY A 15 -8.15 8.22 -4.93
CA GLY A 15 -8.73 8.00 -3.62
C GLY A 15 -9.02 6.54 -3.30
N GLN A 16 -8.64 5.62 -4.20
CA GLN A 16 -8.92 4.22 -3.97
C GLN A 16 -7.98 3.67 -2.90
N SER A 17 -8.49 2.80 -2.05
CA SER A 17 -7.72 2.25 -0.95
C SER A 17 -7.15 0.88 -1.28
N PHE A 18 -5.94 0.64 -0.81
CA PHE A 18 -5.21 -0.60 -1.06
C PHE A 18 -4.59 -1.11 0.22
N ILE A 19 -4.33 -2.41 0.26
CA ILE A 19 -3.63 -3.01 1.38
C ILE A 19 -2.39 -3.71 0.84
N VAL A 20 -1.30 -3.65 1.59
CA VAL A 20 -0.06 -4.30 1.21
C VAL A 20 -0.19 -5.79 1.52
N LYS A 21 -0.15 -6.61 0.48
CA LYS A 21 -0.30 -8.06 0.64
C LYS A 21 1.02 -8.76 0.79
N LYS A 22 2.06 -8.26 0.13
CA LYS A 22 3.35 -8.92 0.18
C LYS A 22 4.44 -7.95 -0.23
N ILE A 23 5.63 -8.14 0.31
CA ILE A 23 6.79 -7.34 -0.05
C ILE A 23 7.90 -8.28 -0.45
N MET A 24 8.49 -8.04 -1.63
CA MET A 24 9.60 -8.85 -2.13
C MET A 24 10.69 -7.91 -2.55
N ASP A 25 11.74 -7.83 -1.78
CA ASP A 25 12.81 -6.88 -2.01
C ASP A 25 12.23 -5.47 -1.98
N ARG A 26 12.28 -4.76 -3.08
CA ARG A 26 11.75 -3.40 -3.15
C ARG A 26 10.44 -3.35 -3.91
N THR A 27 9.85 -4.49 -4.15
CA THR A 27 8.57 -4.56 -4.86
C THR A 27 7.45 -4.76 -3.85
N ILE A 28 6.44 -3.93 -3.95
CA ILE A 28 5.29 -3.95 -3.07
C ILE A 28 4.09 -4.46 -3.85
N ILE A 29 3.42 -5.48 -3.33
CA ILE A 29 2.22 -5.99 -3.96
C ILE A 29 1.03 -5.43 -3.19
N LEU A 30 0.26 -4.60 -3.88
CA LEU A 30 -0.92 -3.95 -3.31
C LEU A 30 -2.17 -4.59 -3.87
N GLU A 31 -3.17 -4.74 -3.04
CA GLU A 31 -4.46 -5.24 -3.50
C GLU A 31 -5.52 -4.21 -3.14
N ALA A 32 -6.39 -3.89 -4.08
CA ALA A 32 -7.49 -2.96 -3.82
C ALA A 32 -8.40 -3.56 -2.77
N GLU A 33 -8.90 -2.73 -1.87
CA GLU A 33 -9.70 -3.25 -0.77
C GLU A 33 -11.08 -3.71 -1.21
N ASP A 34 -11.60 -3.13 -2.27
CA ASP A 34 -12.95 -3.43 -2.70
C ASP A 34 -13.02 -4.33 -3.94
N THR A 35 -11.89 -4.72 -4.50
CA THR A 35 -11.87 -5.61 -5.66
C THR A 35 -10.63 -6.49 -5.54
N PRO A 36 -10.56 -7.60 -6.26
CA PRO A 36 -9.38 -8.47 -6.19
C PRO A 36 -8.22 -8.03 -7.07
N ASN A 37 -8.20 -6.79 -7.51
CA ASN A 37 -7.13 -6.32 -8.36
C ASN A 37 -5.84 -6.13 -7.56
N ARG A 38 -4.73 -6.57 -8.13
CA ARG A 38 -3.43 -6.46 -7.51
C ARG A 38 -2.48 -5.71 -8.41
N PHE A 39 -1.56 -4.98 -7.78
CA PHE A 39 -0.56 -4.20 -8.49
C PHE A 39 0.79 -4.44 -7.88
N CYS A 40 1.83 -4.53 -8.71
CA CYS A 40 3.20 -4.67 -8.26
C CYS A 40 3.92 -3.36 -8.54
N LEU A 41 4.31 -2.66 -7.51
CA LEU A 41 4.95 -1.36 -7.65
C LEU A 41 6.21 -1.33 -6.80
N SER A 42 7.18 -0.50 -7.20
CA SER A 42 8.36 -0.33 -6.38
C SER A 42 7.99 0.49 -5.14
N ASP A 43 8.77 0.34 -4.08
CA ASP A 43 8.52 1.08 -2.86
C ASP A 43 8.58 2.59 -3.09
N GLY A 44 9.46 3.04 -3.98
CA GLY A 44 9.55 4.46 -4.28
C GLY A 44 8.30 5.00 -4.95
N ILE A 45 7.70 4.21 -5.82
CA ILE A 45 6.45 4.61 -6.48
C ILE A 45 5.32 4.67 -5.47
N VAL A 46 5.26 3.71 -4.57
CA VAL A 46 4.23 3.72 -3.54
C VAL A 46 4.36 4.97 -2.68
N GLU A 47 5.58 5.34 -2.32
CA GLU A 47 5.78 6.54 -1.50
C GLU A 47 5.41 7.81 -2.23
N LEU A 48 5.60 7.85 -3.54
CA LEU A 48 5.30 9.04 -4.30
C LEU A 48 3.82 9.23 -4.59
N PHE A 49 3.14 8.15 -4.92
CA PHE A 49 1.77 8.25 -5.42
C PHE A 49 0.68 7.80 -4.46
N PHE A 50 1.06 7.33 -3.30
CA PHE A 50 0.09 6.85 -2.32
C PHE A 50 0.35 7.50 -0.97
N ASP A 51 -0.72 7.68 -0.20
CA ASP A 51 -0.62 8.15 1.16
C ASP A 51 -0.92 6.99 2.09
N ARG A 52 -0.13 6.86 3.14
CA ARG A 52 -0.39 5.84 4.15
C ARG A 52 -1.60 6.27 4.97
N THR A 53 -2.60 5.44 5.02
CA THR A 53 -3.80 5.76 5.76
C THR A 53 -3.87 5.01 7.08
N GLU A 54 -3.18 3.85 7.15
CA GLU A 54 -3.25 3.08 8.36
C GLU A 54 -2.12 2.08 8.34
N ASN A 55 -1.53 1.77 9.48
CA ASN A 55 -0.54 0.71 9.52
C ASN A 55 -0.91 -0.25 10.63
N LYS A 56 -0.25 -1.39 10.62
CA LYS A 56 -0.55 -2.43 11.52
C LYS A 56 -0.34 -2.08 12.94
N LYS A 57 0.49 -1.12 13.20
CA LYS A 57 0.79 -0.72 14.48
C LYS A 57 -0.06 0.38 14.92
N SER A 58 -1.24 0.43 14.65
CA SER A 58 -2.08 1.47 15.07
C SER A 58 -2.05 1.52 16.55
N VAL A 59 -1.85 2.61 17.06
CA VAL A 59 -1.72 2.76 18.41
C VAL A 59 -2.85 3.39 18.99
N ASN A 60 -3.34 3.20 19.66
CA ASN A 60 -4.28 3.91 20.22
C ASN A 60 -4.62 3.82 21.08
#